data_b176199b058b67a6f5c55a94ce22bb74
#
_entry.id   b176199b058b67a6f5c55a94ce22bb74
#
_cell.length_a   1.000
_cell.length_b   1.000
_cell.length_c   1.000
_cell.angle_alpha   90.00
_cell.angle_beta   90.00
_cell.angle_gamma   90.00
#
_symmetry.space_group_name_H-M   'P 1'
#
loop_
_entity.id
_entity.type
_entity.pdbx_description
1 polymer ?
#
loop_
_entity_poly.entity_id
_entity_poly.type
_entity_poly.pdbx_seq_one_letter_code
_entity_poly.pdbx_strand_id
1 'polypeptide(L)'
;GTVFEIEIKDTKKKNFWVMTLRINRGPKAVAVKTFIKSKQEFDAANELLSKGDEIIAQGDIRYDEYIHENVMIANSINKAIKRTRIEAYNGQKRVELHAHTRMSENDGFNDVEEMVKQAADWGQPAIAITDHGVVQSFPDAANTAKKLAKKGKNIKILYGMEGYLYPDDDAYDENGKINLSKKRNTYHIILIAKNLTGLKNLYKIVSFTHIDYFYRRPQLPRKVLDKYREGLIIGSACEAGEVFQAVLKGASDEELLKIASYYDYLEIQPLGNNHFLINNDRYPHVTSKQDLIDMNMKIVELGDKLGKRVVATTDSHYPDKESAIYRNIVMSMVGFNDTNSNSLYLRTTAEMLKEFEYLGDRAKEIVIDNTNFIASMTEEFQPVPDEKCPPSIEGADETLRESCYARAKSIYGDPLPKEVLERLDTELNSIISNGYAVMYVAAQLLVEKSNKDGYLVGSRGSVGSSFAATMAGITEVNPLEPHYICPKCHNLK
;
A
#
# COMPACT_ATOMS: atom_id res chain seq x y z
N GLY A 1 6.87 -21.92 2.13
CA GLY A 1 6.49 -21.10 3.29
C GLY A 1 7.46 -21.26 4.43
N THR A 2 7.35 -20.38 5.42
CA THR A 2 8.21 -20.37 6.61
C THR A 2 7.63 -21.28 7.69
N VAL A 3 8.44 -22.16 8.27
CA VAL A 3 8.05 -23.06 9.36
C VAL A 3 7.97 -22.27 10.66
N PHE A 4 6.80 -22.18 11.28
CA PHE A 4 6.65 -21.53 12.58
C PHE A 4 6.36 -22.50 13.72
N GLU A 5 5.95 -23.73 13.39
CA GLU A 5 5.73 -24.79 14.37
C GLU A 5 6.11 -26.14 13.81
N ILE A 6 6.73 -26.99 14.62
CA ILE A 6 7.09 -28.38 14.32
C ILE A 6 6.58 -29.24 15.47
N GLU A 7 5.74 -30.20 15.17
CA GLU A 7 5.26 -31.21 16.10
C GLU A 7 5.56 -32.61 15.55
N ILE A 8 6.21 -33.46 16.36
CA ILE A 8 6.44 -34.85 16.00
C ILE A 8 5.76 -35.72 17.05
N LYS A 9 4.79 -36.52 16.61
CA LYS A 9 4.08 -37.47 17.46
C LYS A 9 4.59 -38.89 17.22
N ASP A 10 4.98 -39.56 18.31
CA ASP A 10 5.23 -40.99 18.27
C ASP A 10 3.90 -41.76 18.13
N THR A 11 3.92 -42.80 17.35
CA THR A 11 2.75 -43.63 17.18
C THR A 11 2.92 -44.95 17.94
N LYS A 12 1.82 -45.68 18.13
CA LYS A 12 1.87 -47.01 18.78
C LYS A 12 2.63 -48.06 17.94
N LYS A 13 3.04 -47.72 16.71
CA LYS A 13 3.85 -48.58 15.82
C LYS A 13 5.33 -48.28 16.01
N LYS A 14 6.13 -49.29 16.26
CA LYS A 14 7.57 -49.17 16.42
C LYS A 14 8.19 -48.53 15.16
N ASN A 15 9.04 -47.52 15.35
CA ASN A 15 9.71 -46.74 14.29
C ASN A 15 8.76 -46.05 13.29
N PHE A 16 7.62 -45.53 13.77
CA PHE A 16 6.72 -44.80 12.92
C PHE A 16 6.24 -43.50 13.65
N TRP A 17 6.55 -42.34 13.09
CA TRP A 17 6.20 -41.02 13.63
C TRP A 17 5.39 -40.23 12.63
N VAL A 18 4.59 -39.32 13.12
CA VAL A 18 3.87 -38.31 12.32
C VAL A 18 4.46 -36.97 12.64
N MET A 19 5.11 -36.36 11.63
CA MET A 19 5.57 -34.98 11.74
C MET A 19 4.56 -34.03 11.11
N THR A 20 4.17 -33.02 11.86
CA THR A 20 3.30 -31.95 11.41
C THR A 20 4.09 -30.65 11.48
N LEU A 21 4.24 -30.00 10.33
CA LEU A 21 4.82 -28.67 10.21
C LEU A 21 3.69 -27.68 9.99
N ARG A 22 3.65 -26.61 10.77
CA ARG A 22 2.81 -25.46 10.42
C ARG A 22 3.67 -24.44 9.70
N ILE A 23 3.30 -24.13 8.47
CA ILE A 23 4.01 -23.19 7.61
C ILE A 23 3.12 -22.03 7.26
N ASN A 24 3.68 -20.82 7.17
CA ASN A 24 2.97 -19.65 6.70
C ASN A 24 3.60 -19.06 5.44
N ARG A 25 2.79 -18.37 4.66
CA ARG A 25 3.22 -17.48 3.58
C ARG A 25 2.36 -16.23 3.65
N GLY A 26 2.93 -15.15 4.18
CA GLY A 26 2.15 -13.97 4.53
C GLY A 26 1.05 -14.31 5.56
N PRO A 27 -0.19 -13.86 5.37
CA PRO A 27 -1.28 -14.08 6.32
C PRO A 27 -1.88 -15.50 6.27
N LYS A 28 -1.47 -16.34 5.32
CA LYS A 28 -2.01 -17.70 5.16
C LYS A 28 -1.10 -18.71 5.81
N ALA A 29 -1.70 -19.64 6.56
CA ALA A 29 -1.00 -20.78 7.15
C ALA A 29 -1.62 -22.09 6.68
N VAL A 30 -0.81 -23.15 6.60
CA VAL A 30 -1.24 -24.49 6.27
C VAL A 30 -0.47 -25.50 7.12
N ALA A 31 -1.14 -26.55 7.54
CA ALA A 31 -0.50 -27.70 8.17
C ALA A 31 0.00 -28.68 7.09
N VAL A 32 1.25 -29.08 7.20
CA VAL A 32 1.90 -30.05 6.31
C VAL A 32 2.24 -31.28 7.15
N LYS A 33 1.66 -32.43 6.84
CA LYS A 33 1.92 -33.71 7.49
C LYS A 33 2.81 -34.60 6.64
N THR A 34 3.78 -35.25 7.25
CA THR A 34 4.55 -36.32 6.65
C THR A 34 4.73 -37.48 7.63
N PHE A 35 4.89 -38.69 7.08
CA PHE A 35 5.00 -39.93 7.84
C PHE A 35 6.45 -40.42 7.78
N ILE A 36 7.09 -40.52 8.93
CA ILE A 36 8.46 -40.97 9.12
C ILE A 36 8.44 -42.46 9.46
N LYS A 37 9.11 -43.28 8.67
CA LYS A 37 9.02 -44.74 8.74
C LYS A 37 10.27 -45.42 9.24
N SER A 38 11.33 -44.64 9.50
CA SER A 38 12.59 -45.17 10.02
C SER A 38 13.25 -44.24 11.00
N LYS A 39 14.09 -44.76 11.89
CA LYS A 39 14.89 -43.95 12.83
C LYS A 39 15.84 -43.01 12.09
N GLN A 40 16.41 -43.46 10.98
CA GLN A 40 17.30 -42.66 10.14
C GLN A 40 16.59 -41.42 9.55
N GLU A 41 15.36 -41.59 9.02
CA GLU A 41 14.54 -40.47 8.55
C GLU A 41 14.15 -39.52 9.68
N PHE A 42 13.90 -40.06 10.88
CA PHE A 42 13.57 -39.24 12.06
C PHE A 42 14.74 -38.34 12.47
N ASP A 43 15.94 -38.89 12.56
CA ASP A 43 17.14 -38.18 12.91
C ASP A 43 17.47 -37.12 11.85
N ALA A 44 17.37 -37.47 10.58
CA ALA A 44 17.55 -36.55 9.45
C ALA A 44 16.53 -35.40 9.46
N ALA A 45 15.25 -35.67 9.75
CA ALA A 45 14.21 -34.64 9.81
C ALA A 45 14.46 -33.65 10.96
N ASN A 46 14.90 -34.12 12.11
CA ASN A 46 15.24 -33.30 13.28
C ASN A 46 16.48 -32.41 13.06
N GLU A 47 17.46 -32.89 12.29
CA GLU A 47 18.66 -32.11 11.98
C GLU A 47 18.42 -31.08 10.87
N LEU A 48 17.56 -31.43 9.91
CA LEU A 48 17.35 -30.61 8.70
C LEU A 48 16.36 -29.47 8.88
N LEU A 49 15.37 -29.59 9.77
CA LEU A 49 14.26 -28.65 9.87
C LEU A 49 14.20 -27.94 11.23
N SER A 50 14.19 -26.63 11.18
CA SER A 50 14.05 -25.75 12.35
C SER A 50 12.95 -24.71 12.15
N LYS A 51 12.41 -24.19 13.27
CA LYS A 51 11.51 -23.04 13.20
C LYS A 51 12.24 -21.86 12.57
N GLY A 52 11.58 -21.18 11.63
CA GLY A 52 12.16 -20.10 10.85
C GLY A 52 12.71 -20.53 9.48
N ASP A 53 12.86 -21.84 9.24
CA ASP A 53 13.29 -22.33 7.93
C ASP A 53 12.21 -22.10 6.86
N GLU A 54 12.62 -21.68 5.69
CA GLU A 54 11.75 -21.71 4.51
C GLU A 54 11.81 -23.08 3.86
N ILE A 55 10.63 -23.64 3.59
CA ILE A 55 10.50 -24.97 2.95
C ILE A 55 9.58 -24.93 1.73
N ILE A 56 9.84 -25.86 0.82
CA ILE A 56 8.95 -26.25 -0.27
C ILE A 56 8.42 -27.64 0.06
N ALA A 57 7.11 -27.75 0.23
CA ALA A 57 6.42 -29.01 0.41
C ALA A 57 5.56 -29.31 -0.81
N GLN A 58 5.56 -30.57 -1.26
CA GLN A 58 4.73 -31.07 -2.34
C GLN A 58 3.92 -32.26 -1.83
N GLY A 59 2.62 -32.26 -2.11
CA GLY A 59 1.71 -33.33 -1.66
C GLY A 59 0.26 -33.03 -1.98
N ASP A 60 -0.63 -33.88 -1.49
CA ASP A 60 -2.08 -33.77 -1.69
C ASP A 60 -2.75 -33.09 -0.49
N ILE A 61 -3.73 -32.24 -0.76
CA ILE A 61 -4.54 -31.62 0.30
C ILE A 61 -5.69 -32.57 0.62
N ARG A 62 -5.84 -32.92 1.92
CA ARG A 62 -6.91 -33.77 2.44
C ARG A 62 -7.44 -33.20 3.74
N TYR A 63 -8.72 -33.44 4.01
CA TYR A 63 -9.30 -33.16 5.31
C TYR A 63 -8.76 -34.15 6.35
N ASP A 64 -8.29 -33.64 7.47
CA ASP A 64 -7.78 -34.42 8.58
C ASP A 64 -8.78 -34.40 9.74
N GLU A 65 -9.35 -35.55 10.04
CA GLU A 65 -10.40 -35.70 11.07
C GLU A 65 -9.88 -35.51 12.50
N TYR A 66 -8.55 -35.59 12.73
CA TYR A 66 -7.96 -35.43 14.06
C TYR A 66 -7.75 -33.96 14.46
N ILE A 67 -7.46 -33.12 13.48
CA ILE A 67 -7.24 -31.68 13.73
C ILE A 67 -8.35 -30.80 13.14
N HIS A 68 -9.33 -31.43 12.47
CA HIS A 68 -10.50 -30.79 11.85
C HIS A 68 -10.15 -29.66 10.85
N GLU A 69 -9.06 -29.83 10.12
CA GLU A 69 -8.58 -28.87 9.09
C GLU A 69 -8.16 -29.61 7.82
N ASN A 70 -8.09 -28.82 6.71
CA ASN A 70 -7.44 -29.30 5.50
C ASN A 70 -5.92 -29.24 5.67
N VAL A 71 -5.25 -30.39 5.50
CA VAL A 71 -3.81 -30.54 5.63
C VAL A 71 -3.19 -30.98 4.30
N MET A 72 -1.97 -30.58 4.05
CA MET A 72 -1.17 -31.15 2.97
C MET A 72 -0.48 -32.44 3.48
N ILE A 73 -0.79 -33.57 2.91
CA ILE A 73 -0.01 -34.80 3.11
C ILE A 73 1.18 -34.75 2.17
N ALA A 74 2.36 -34.46 2.73
CA ALA A 74 3.55 -34.23 1.92
C ALA A 74 4.22 -35.52 1.50
N ASN A 75 4.51 -35.59 0.22
CA ASN A 75 5.34 -36.63 -0.40
C ASN A 75 6.82 -36.22 -0.42
N SER A 76 7.07 -34.92 -0.42
CA SER A 76 8.42 -34.34 -0.41
C SER A 76 8.41 -33.03 0.37
N ILE A 77 9.45 -32.84 1.19
CA ILE A 77 9.74 -31.60 1.91
C ILE A 77 11.20 -31.28 1.68
N ASN A 78 11.48 -30.12 1.13
CA ASN A 78 12.84 -29.65 0.88
C ASN A 78 13.03 -28.29 1.53
N LYS A 79 14.21 -28.03 2.08
CA LYS A 79 14.61 -26.71 2.53
C LYS A 79 14.68 -25.78 1.30
N ALA A 80 13.95 -24.69 1.32
CA ALA A 80 14.01 -23.71 0.25
C ALA A 80 15.33 -22.95 0.34
N ILE A 81 16.13 -23.03 -0.70
CA ILE A 81 17.26 -22.13 -0.84
C ILE A 81 16.69 -20.82 -1.36
N LYS A 82 16.53 -19.83 -0.46
CA LYS A 82 16.16 -18.48 -0.87
C LYS A 82 17.27 -17.95 -1.77
N ARG A 83 17.00 -17.86 -3.08
CA ARG A 83 17.91 -17.19 -4.01
C ARG A 83 17.89 -15.70 -3.67
N THR A 84 18.77 -15.29 -2.76
CA THR A 84 18.97 -13.87 -2.48
C THR A 84 19.72 -13.27 -3.67
N ARG A 85 19.08 -12.32 -4.36
CA ARG A 85 19.75 -11.53 -5.38
C ARG A 85 20.70 -10.57 -4.66
N ILE A 86 21.97 -10.61 -5.02
CA ILE A 86 23.05 -9.85 -4.38
C ILE A 86 23.39 -8.66 -5.26
N GLU A 87 23.54 -7.49 -4.64
CA GLU A 87 24.09 -6.31 -5.31
C GLU A 87 25.59 -6.49 -5.56
N ALA A 88 25.99 -6.55 -6.83
CA ALA A 88 27.37 -6.77 -7.22
C ALA A 88 28.18 -5.48 -7.44
N TYR A 89 27.53 -4.33 -7.55
CA TYR A 89 28.20 -3.05 -7.75
C TYR A 89 28.76 -2.51 -6.42
N ASN A 90 30.05 -2.16 -6.39
CA ASN A 90 30.73 -1.72 -5.16
C ASN A 90 30.78 -0.20 -4.94
N GLY A 91 30.14 0.59 -5.82
CA GLY A 91 30.04 2.05 -5.69
C GLY A 91 28.79 2.52 -4.98
N GLN A 92 28.49 3.81 -5.11
CA GLN A 92 27.23 4.42 -4.70
C GLN A 92 26.06 3.70 -5.37
N LYS A 93 25.05 3.32 -4.59
CA LYS A 93 23.87 2.63 -5.12
C LYS A 93 22.90 3.62 -5.75
N ARG A 94 22.15 3.14 -6.72
CA ARG A 94 21.03 3.87 -7.31
C ARG A 94 19.86 4.03 -6.33
N VAL A 95 18.96 4.93 -6.64
CA VAL A 95 17.64 5.02 -6.01
C VAL A 95 16.58 4.55 -7.01
N GLU A 96 15.64 3.69 -6.57
CA GLU A 96 14.45 3.41 -7.37
C GLU A 96 13.44 4.53 -7.19
N LEU A 97 13.02 5.14 -8.30
CA LEU A 97 12.08 6.27 -8.30
C LEU A 97 10.70 5.92 -8.85
N HIS A 98 10.51 4.69 -9.36
CA HIS A 98 9.26 4.22 -9.95
C HIS A 98 9.03 2.75 -9.60
N ALA A 99 8.22 2.51 -8.56
CA ALA A 99 7.93 1.15 -8.09
C ALA A 99 6.50 1.03 -7.55
N HIS A 100 5.86 -0.08 -7.92
CA HIS A 100 4.49 -0.43 -7.59
C HIS A 100 4.44 -1.53 -6.55
N THR A 101 3.51 -1.39 -5.61
CA THR A 101 3.19 -2.41 -4.61
C THR A 101 1.89 -3.13 -4.99
N ARG A 102 1.43 -4.02 -4.11
CA ARG A 102 0.12 -4.68 -4.27
C ARG A 102 -1.07 -3.72 -4.22
N MET A 103 -0.84 -2.46 -3.85
CA MET A 103 -1.89 -1.43 -3.87
C MET A 103 -2.15 -0.89 -5.28
N SER A 104 -1.24 -1.14 -6.24
CA SER A 104 -1.52 -0.99 -7.67
C SER A 104 -2.40 -2.16 -8.12
N GLU A 105 -3.72 -1.96 -8.07
CA GLU A 105 -4.76 -2.99 -8.24
C GLU A 105 -4.61 -3.73 -9.57
N ASN A 106 -4.65 -5.06 -9.52
CA ASN A 106 -4.50 -6.00 -10.63
C ASN A 106 -3.14 -5.98 -11.34
N ASP A 107 -2.20 -5.13 -10.96
CA ASP A 107 -0.95 -4.91 -11.66
C ASP A 107 0.29 -5.14 -10.78
N GLY A 108 0.31 -4.60 -9.57
CA GLY A 108 1.44 -4.71 -8.65
C GLY A 108 1.44 -6.00 -7.83
N PHE A 109 2.61 -6.64 -7.73
CA PHE A 109 2.83 -7.87 -6.95
C PHE A 109 3.93 -7.74 -5.89
N ASN A 110 4.58 -6.57 -5.78
CA ASN A 110 5.53 -6.32 -4.72
C ASN A 110 4.81 -6.20 -3.37
N ASP A 111 5.25 -6.97 -2.39
CA ASP A 111 4.97 -6.68 -1.00
C ASP A 111 5.84 -5.50 -0.58
N VAL A 112 5.23 -4.44 -0.07
CA VAL A 112 5.95 -3.20 0.25
C VAL A 112 7.03 -3.41 1.31
N GLU A 113 6.77 -4.25 2.33
CA GLU A 113 7.77 -4.53 3.36
C GLU A 113 8.96 -5.29 2.78
N GLU A 114 8.72 -6.30 1.93
CA GLU A 114 9.79 -7.07 1.28
C GLU A 114 10.57 -6.21 0.28
N MET A 115 9.90 -5.33 -0.46
CA MET A 115 10.53 -4.42 -1.42
C MET A 115 11.47 -3.44 -0.71
N VAL A 116 11.02 -2.81 0.37
CA VAL A 116 11.84 -1.88 1.17
C VAL A 116 13.03 -2.62 1.83
N LYS A 117 12.81 -3.83 2.36
CA LYS A 117 13.90 -4.66 2.91
C LYS A 117 14.92 -5.00 1.83
N GLN A 118 14.48 -5.41 0.65
CA GLN A 118 15.36 -5.79 -0.45
C GLN A 118 16.22 -4.61 -0.92
N ALA A 119 15.63 -3.42 -1.08
CA ALA A 119 16.36 -2.21 -1.43
C ALA A 119 17.41 -1.84 -0.37
N ALA A 120 17.05 -1.94 0.92
CA ALA A 120 17.97 -1.71 2.03
C ALA A 120 19.10 -2.77 2.09
N ASP A 121 18.81 -4.04 1.80
CA ASP A 121 19.79 -5.12 1.77
C ASP A 121 20.80 -4.94 0.62
N TRP A 122 20.40 -4.31 -0.47
CA TRP A 122 21.29 -3.90 -1.56
C TRP A 122 22.05 -2.59 -1.27
N GLY A 123 21.77 -1.94 -0.14
CA GLY A 123 22.40 -0.68 0.25
C GLY A 123 21.92 0.52 -0.56
N GLN A 124 20.73 0.46 -1.16
CA GLN A 124 20.10 1.63 -1.78
C GLN A 124 19.76 2.65 -0.70
N PRO A 125 20.11 3.94 -0.88
CA PRO A 125 19.88 4.95 0.16
C PRO A 125 18.42 5.35 0.29
N ALA A 126 17.63 5.16 -0.77
CA ALA A 126 16.20 5.48 -0.79
C ALA A 126 15.45 4.60 -1.80
N ILE A 127 14.13 4.54 -1.67
CA ILE A 127 13.19 3.94 -2.62
C ILE A 127 11.91 4.75 -2.67
N ALA A 128 11.37 4.99 -3.86
CA ALA A 128 10.06 5.60 -4.04
C ALA A 128 8.95 4.53 -4.07
N ILE A 129 7.82 4.87 -3.49
CA ILE A 129 6.56 4.12 -3.62
C ILE A 129 5.65 4.96 -4.50
N THR A 130 5.30 4.45 -5.66
CA THR A 130 4.57 5.20 -6.71
C THR A 130 3.41 4.40 -7.28
N ASP A 131 2.55 3.87 -6.41
CA ASP A 131 1.38 3.10 -6.81
C ASP A 131 0.43 3.88 -7.72
N HIS A 132 -0.31 3.17 -8.57
CA HIS A 132 -1.28 3.74 -9.52
C HIS A 132 -2.43 4.47 -8.82
N GLY A 133 -2.38 5.79 -8.81
CA GLY A 133 -3.45 6.66 -8.31
C GLY A 133 -3.73 6.59 -6.81
N VAL A 134 -2.94 5.87 -6.04
CA VAL A 134 -3.18 5.56 -4.61
C VAL A 134 -1.93 5.70 -3.75
N VAL A 135 -2.12 5.71 -2.41
CA VAL A 135 -1.04 5.96 -1.43
C VAL A 135 -1.10 5.05 -0.20
N GLN A 136 -1.86 3.95 -0.26
CA GLN A 136 -2.13 3.10 0.90
C GLN A 136 -0.89 2.39 1.45
N SER A 137 0.15 2.19 0.65
CA SER A 137 1.41 1.52 1.07
C SER A 137 2.30 2.38 1.97
N PHE A 138 2.06 3.68 2.09
CA PHE A 138 2.94 4.60 2.79
C PHE A 138 3.20 4.25 4.26
N PRO A 139 2.17 3.94 5.08
CA PRO A 139 2.39 3.59 6.48
C PRO A 139 3.25 2.34 6.65
N ASP A 140 3.04 1.31 5.83
CA ASP A 140 3.79 0.05 5.92
C ASP A 140 5.23 0.23 5.45
N ALA A 141 5.48 1.02 4.40
CA ALA A 141 6.82 1.40 3.97
C ALA A 141 7.57 2.16 5.09
N ALA A 142 6.93 3.18 5.69
CA ALA A 142 7.51 3.96 6.79
C ALA A 142 7.83 3.10 8.01
N ASN A 143 6.89 2.25 8.43
CA ASN A 143 7.08 1.34 9.57
C ASN A 143 8.21 0.34 9.30
N THR A 144 8.35 -0.13 8.07
CA THR A 144 9.42 -1.04 7.67
C THR A 144 10.78 -0.33 7.73
N ALA A 145 10.89 0.89 7.20
CA ALA A 145 12.11 1.69 7.29
C ALA A 145 12.49 1.96 8.77
N LYS A 146 11.52 2.31 9.64
CA LYS A 146 11.74 2.45 11.09
C LYS A 146 12.26 1.15 11.74
N LYS A 147 11.71 -0.02 11.37
CA LYS A 147 12.17 -1.34 11.87
C LYS A 147 13.59 -1.66 11.40
N LEU A 148 13.93 -1.31 10.15
CA LEU A 148 15.27 -1.53 9.58
C LEU A 148 16.31 -0.62 10.21
N ALA A 149 16.00 0.65 10.46
CA ALA A 149 16.88 1.62 11.12
C ALA A 149 17.30 1.13 12.54
N LYS A 150 16.38 0.51 13.29
CA LYS A 150 16.70 -0.14 14.60
C LYS A 150 17.71 -1.29 14.47
N LYS A 151 17.88 -1.84 13.25
CA LYS A 151 18.86 -2.91 12.94
C LYS A 151 20.12 -2.36 12.25
N GLY A 152 20.29 -1.03 12.21
CA GLY A 152 21.43 -0.37 11.57
C GLY A 152 21.36 -0.30 10.04
N LYS A 153 20.20 -0.58 9.43
CA LYS A 153 19.97 -0.46 7.98
C LYS A 153 19.07 0.76 7.72
N ASN A 154 19.65 1.84 7.23
CA ASN A 154 18.91 3.06 6.93
C ASN A 154 18.48 3.07 5.47
N ILE A 155 17.21 3.34 5.23
CA ILE A 155 16.65 3.57 3.91
C ILE A 155 15.58 4.66 4.00
N LYS A 156 15.65 5.66 3.12
CA LYS A 156 14.67 6.74 3.04
C LYS A 156 13.52 6.32 2.14
N ILE A 157 12.29 6.54 2.58
CA ILE A 157 11.10 6.33 1.75
C ILE A 157 10.74 7.65 1.05
N LEU A 158 10.61 7.60 -0.26
CA LEU A 158 10.10 8.69 -1.08
C LEU A 158 8.62 8.41 -1.34
N TYR A 159 7.76 9.27 -0.80
CA TYR A 159 6.30 9.11 -0.91
C TYR A 159 5.80 9.73 -2.20
N GLY A 160 5.35 8.89 -3.12
CA GLY A 160 4.89 9.32 -4.43
C GLY A 160 3.67 8.55 -4.93
N MET A 161 3.23 8.90 -6.12
CA MET A 161 2.11 8.25 -6.80
C MET A 161 2.32 8.33 -8.31
N GLU A 162 2.01 7.27 -9.03
CA GLU A 162 1.83 7.36 -10.47
C GLU A 162 0.39 7.75 -10.78
N GLY A 163 0.19 8.95 -11.32
CA GLY A 163 -1.13 9.49 -11.65
C GLY A 163 -1.52 9.26 -13.11
N TYR A 164 -2.80 9.43 -13.41
CA TYR A 164 -3.35 9.37 -14.76
C TYR A 164 -3.69 10.77 -15.26
N LEU A 165 -2.65 11.49 -15.72
CA LEU A 165 -2.76 12.86 -16.22
C LEU A 165 -3.57 12.91 -17.51
N TYR A 166 -4.44 13.88 -17.65
CA TYR A 166 -5.03 14.24 -18.94
C TYR A 166 -4.96 15.74 -19.21
N PRO A 167 -4.77 16.14 -20.50
CA PRO A 167 -4.77 17.54 -20.91
C PRO A 167 -6.18 18.14 -20.77
N ASP A 168 -6.23 19.43 -20.42
CA ASP A 168 -7.47 20.10 -20.03
C ASP A 168 -8.35 20.59 -21.18
N ASP A 169 -7.80 20.72 -22.36
CA ASP A 169 -8.39 21.55 -23.44
C ASP A 169 -9.81 21.14 -23.87
N ASP A 170 -10.20 19.88 -23.60
CA ASP A 170 -11.55 19.36 -23.90
C ASP A 170 -12.23 18.68 -22.69
N ALA A 171 -11.71 18.88 -21.52
CA ALA A 171 -12.10 18.09 -20.35
C ALA A 171 -13.33 18.65 -19.64
N TYR A 172 -13.54 19.95 -19.73
CA TYR A 172 -14.59 20.65 -18.99
C TYR A 172 -15.70 21.11 -19.94
N ASP A 173 -16.93 21.04 -19.46
CA ASP A 173 -18.08 21.69 -20.13
C ASP A 173 -18.04 23.21 -19.84
N GLU A 174 -19.00 23.92 -20.46
CA GLU A 174 -19.20 25.36 -20.29
C GLU A 174 -19.44 25.80 -18.82
N ASN A 175 -19.81 24.86 -17.95
CA ASN A 175 -20.04 25.07 -16.53
C ASN A 175 -18.81 24.68 -15.66
N GLY A 176 -17.68 24.32 -16.28
CA GLY A 176 -16.49 23.85 -15.59
C GLY A 176 -16.60 22.45 -15.01
N LYS A 177 -17.64 21.69 -15.39
CA LYS A 177 -17.82 20.28 -15.01
C LYS A 177 -17.14 19.36 -16.01
N ILE A 178 -16.47 18.31 -15.51
CA ILE A 178 -15.88 17.30 -16.37
C ILE A 178 -16.96 16.48 -17.07
N ASN A 179 -16.85 16.40 -18.36
CA ASN A 179 -17.64 15.46 -19.16
C ASN A 179 -17.00 14.06 -19.06
N LEU A 180 -17.38 13.29 -18.04
CA LEU A 180 -16.88 11.94 -17.79
C LEU A 180 -17.25 10.93 -18.90
N SER A 181 -18.20 11.25 -19.76
CA SER A 181 -18.64 10.36 -20.86
C SER A 181 -17.70 10.36 -22.07
N LYS A 182 -16.81 11.33 -22.18
CA LYS A 182 -15.85 11.45 -23.28
C LYS A 182 -14.66 10.54 -23.03
N LYS A 183 -14.41 9.57 -23.93
CA LYS A 183 -13.20 8.73 -23.87
C LYS A 183 -11.97 9.62 -24.00
N ARG A 184 -11.08 9.59 -23.00
CA ARG A 184 -9.85 10.39 -22.98
C ARG A 184 -8.63 9.50 -22.95
N ASN A 185 -7.58 9.96 -23.61
CA ASN A 185 -6.25 9.39 -23.42
C ASN A 185 -5.64 10.04 -22.19
N THR A 186 -5.34 9.23 -21.18
CA THR A 186 -4.58 9.66 -20.02
C THR A 186 -3.14 9.23 -20.19
N TYR A 187 -2.23 10.04 -19.65
CA TYR A 187 -0.80 9.75 -19.60
C TYR A 187 -0.38 9.45 -18.17
N HIS A 188 0.57 8.56 -18.00
CA HIS A 188 1.18 8.35 -16.70
C HIS A 188 2.08 9.52 -16.32
N ILE A 189 2.12 9.82 -15.02
CA ILE A 189 2.92 10.91 -14.45
C ILE A 189 3.35 10.54 -13.04
N ILE A 190 4.62 10.74 -12.71
CA ILE A 190 5.13 10.49 -11.36
C ILE A 190 5.06 11.76 -10.53
N LEU A 191 4.46 11.66 -9.35
CA LEU A 191 4.40 12.72 -8.35
C LEU A 191 5.10 12.24 -7.09
N ILE A 192 6.17 12.92 -6.66
CA ILE A 192 6.91 12.61 -5.42
C ILE A 192 6.78 13.80 -4.47
N ALA A 193 6.36 13.54 -3.23
CA ALA A 193 6.28 14.57 -2.20
C ALA A 193 7.70 14.97 -1.76
N LYS A 194 8.05 16.24 -1.94
CA LYS A 194 9.32 16.82 -1.54
C LYS A 194 9.40 17.08 -0.03
N ASN A 195 8.27 17.48 0.56
CA ASN A 195 8.12 17.85 1.97
C ASN A 195 6.67 17.65 2.42
N LEU A 196 6.35 18.05 3.66
CA LEU A 196 4.98 17.93 4.21
C LEU A 196 3.92 18.71 3.41
N THR A 197 4.27 19.85 2.81
CA THR A 197 3.36 20.57 1.91
C THR A 197 3.04 19.73 0.68
N GLY A 198 4.06 19.15 0.05
CA GLY A 198 3.89 18.24 -1.07
C GLY A 198 3.08 17.00 -0.70
N LEU A 199 3.32 16.40 0.47
CA LEU A 199 2.54 15.26 0.95
C LEU A 199 1.05 15.62 1.11
N LYS A 200 0.76 16.76 1.73
CA LYS A 200 -0.61 17.26 1.89
C LYS A 200 -1.28 17.50 0.53
N ASN A 201 -0.53 18.06 -0.42
CA ASN A 201 -1.04 18.30 -1.77
C ASN A 201 -1.25 16.98 -2.52
N LEU A 202 -0.36 15.99 -2.38
CA LEU A 202 -0.52 14.65 -2.93
C LEU A 202 -1.81 13.98 -2.42
N TYR A 203 -2.08 14.06 -1.12
CA TYR A 203 -3.32 13.51 -0.53
C TYR A 203 -4.58 14.21 -1.05
N LYS A 204 -4.52 15.53 -1.27
CA LYS A 204 -5.63 16.27 -1.91
C LYS A 204 -5.84 15.82 -3.35
N ILE A 205 -4.76 15.67 -4.13
CA ILE A 205 -4.83 15.16 -5.51
C ILE A 205 -5.50 13.77 -5.52
N VAL A 206 -5.06 12.85 -4.66
CA VAL A 206 -5.68 11.52 -4.54
C VAL A 206 -7.17 11.64 -4.22
N SER A 207 -7.54 12.50 -3.27
CA SER A 207 -8.95 12.71 -2.91
C SER A 207 -9.78 13.22 -4.08
N PHE A 208 -9.31 14.25 -4.79
CA PHE A 208 -10.03 14.81 -5.94
C PHE A 208 -10.14 13.80 -7.09
N THR A 209 -9.07 13.07 -7.39
CA THR A 209 -9.09 12.09 -8.49
C THR A 209 -10.06 10.94 -8.23
N HIS A 210 -10.31 10.60 -6.95
CA HIS A 210 -11.26 9.54 -6.59
C HIS A 210 -12.71 10.04 -6.39
N ILE A 211 -12.90 11.26 -5.94
CA ILE A 211 -14.23 11.79 -5.64
C ILE A 211 -14.83 12.51 -6.84
N ASP A 212 -14.06 13.44 -7.43
CA ASP A 212 -14.58 14.34 -8.46
C ASP A 212 -14.26 13.89 -9.89
N TYR A 213 -13.13 13.15 -10.07
CA TYR A 213 -12.56 12.85 -11.39
C TYR A 213 -12.41 11.36 -11.69
N PHE A 214 -13.16 10.52 -11.00
CA PHE A 214 -13.09 9.08 -11.21
C PHE A 214 -13.94 8.64 -12.40
N TYR A 215 -13.28 8.07 -13.41
CA TYR A 215 -13.93 7.36 -14.51
C TYR A 215 -13.10 6.14 -14.88
N ARG A 216 -13.53 4.96 -14.47
CA ARG A 216 -12.80 3.67 -14.55
C ARG A 216 -11.48 3.63 -13.77
N ARG A 217 -10.81 4.76 -13.61
CA ARG A 217 -9.60 4.99 -12.85
C ARG A 217 -9.56 6.45 -12.35
N PRO A 218 -8.78 6.76 -11.34
CA PRO A 218 -8.66 8.13 -10.81
C PRO A 218 -7.90 9.01 -11.82
N GLN A 219 -8.62 9.85 -12.54
CA GLN A 219 -8.05 10.75 -13.55
C GLN A 219 -7.56 12.04 -12.92
N LEU A 220 -6.42 12.54 -13.37
CA LEU A 220 -5.80 13.77 -12.88
C LEU A 220 -5.84 14.85 -13.95
N PRO A 221 -6.74 15.84 -13.85
CA PRO A 221 -6.70 17.01 -14.72
C PRO A 221 -5.43 17.82 -14.49
N ARG A 222 -4.82 18.34 -15.57
CA ARG A 222 -3.62 19.19 -15.46
C ARG A 222 -3.85 20.41 -14.57
N LYS A 223 -5.00 21.07 -14.67
CA LYS A 223 -5.40 22.20 -13.80
C LYS A 223 -5.41 21.85 -12.31
N VAL A 224 -5.82 20.63 -11.95
CA VAL A 224 -5.79 20.17 -10.57
C VAL A 224 -4.35 19.98 -10.12
N LEU A 225 -3.51 19.36 -10.96
CA LEU A 225 -2.09 19.21 -10.66
C LEU A 225 -1.41 20.57 -10.49
N ASP A 226 -1.63 21.51 -11.41
CA ASP A 226 -1.01 22.84 -11.36
C ASP A 226 -1.40 23.59 -10.08
N LYS A 227 -2.66 23.46 -9.64
CA LYS A 227 -3.15 24.06 -8.38
C LYS A 227 -2.45 23.49 -7.14
N TYR A 228 -2.08 22.23 -7.14
CA TYR A 228 -1.48 21.51 -6.00
C TYR A 228 -0.04 21.08 -6.24
N ARG A 229 0.65 21.71 -7.20
CA ARG A 229 2.03 21.38 -7.58
C ARG A 229 3.07 21.70 -6.51
N GLU A 230 2.78 22.66 -5.64
CA GLU A 230 3.73 23.09 -4.62
C GLU A 230 4.18 21.93 -3.72
N GLY A 231 5.49 21.81 -3.55
CA GLY A 231 6.11 20.74 -2.75
C GLY A 231 6.12 19.36 -3.42
N LEU A 232 5.74 19.26 -4.71
CA LEU A 232 5.86 18.04 -5.50
C LEU A 232 7.05 18.11 -6.46
N ILE A 233 7.68 16.97 -6.73
CA ILE A 233 8.60 16.71 -7.81
C ILE A 233 7.85 15.88 -8.85
N ILE A 234 7.89 16.32 -10.11
CA ILE A 234 7.09 15.72 -11.19
C ILE A 234 8.01 15.06 -12.22
N GLY A 235 7.83 13.74 -12.40
CA GLY A 235 8.54 12.92 -13.38
C GLY A 235 7.68 12.54 -14.57
N SER A 236 8.34 12.31 -15.72
CA SER A 236 7.67 12.02 -17.00
C SER A 236 7.08 10.60 -17.11
N ALA A 237 7.29 9.76 -16.11
CA ALA A 237 6.83 8.37 -16.04
C ALA A 237 7.35 7.44 -17.16
N CYS A 238 6.64 6.32 -17.36
CA CYS A 238 6.98 5.20 -18.23
C CYS A 238 6.63 5.46 -19.71
N GLU A 239 6.51 4.38 -20.50
CA GLU A 239 6.09 4.43 -21.90
C GLU A 239 4.67 4.97 -22.09
N ALA A 240 3.82 4.86 -21.06
CA ALA A 240 2.48 5.47 -21.07
C ALA A 240 2.51 6.97 -20.69
N GLY A 241 3.67 7.52 -20.34
CA GLY A 241 3.85 8.94 -20.06
C GLY A 241 3.78 9.81 -21.31
N GLU A 242 3.45 11.09 -21.12
CA GLU A 242 3.22 12.03 -22.22
C GLU A 242 4.49 12.24 -23.09
N VAL A 243 5.67 12.32 -22.46
CA VAL A 243 6.95 12.53 -23.16
C VAL A 243 7.29 11.34 -24.05
N PHE A 244 7.24 10.10 -23.50
CA PHE A 244 7.53 8.91 -24.28
C PHE A 244 6.51 8.74 -25.42
N GLN A 245 5.23 8.94 -25.15
CA GLN A 245 4.18 8.87 -26.18
C GLN A 245 4.34 9.90 -27.29
N ALA A 246 4.82 11.09 -26.98
CA ALA A 246 5.13 12.11 -27.99
C ALA A 246 6.33 11.70 -28.87
N VAL A 247 7.39 11.16 -28.26
CA VAL A 247 8.55 10.60 -29.00
C VAL A 247 8.11 9.44 -29.89
N LEU A 248 7.34 8.49 -29.34
CA LEU A 248 6.82 7.32 -30.06
C LEU A 248 5.96 7.70 -31.28
N LYS A 249 5.23 8.81 -31.20
CA LYS A 249 4.38 9.32 -32.30
C LYS A 249 5.15 10.19 -33.30
N GLY A 250 6.43 10.43 -33.08
CA GLY A 250 7.26 11.26 -33.97
C GLY A 250 6.89 12.74 -33.92
N ALA A 251 6.54 13.27 -32.75
CA ALA A 251 6.26 14.69 -32.56
C ALA A 251 7.48 15.55 -32.90
N SER A 252 7.25 16.80 -33.33
CA SER A 252 8.34 17.74 -33.66
C SER A 252 9.20 18.07 -32.44
N ASP A 253 10.46 18.47 -32.68
CA ASP A 253 11.36 18.87 -31.60
C ASP A 253 10.80 20.01 -30.75
N GLU A 254 10.09 20.96 -31.35
CA GLU A 254 9.44 22.06 -30.63
C GLU A 254 8.35 21.56 -29.69
N GLU A 255 7.50 20.65 -30.18
CA GLU A 255 6.45 20.05 -29.39
C GLU A 255 7.03 19.18 -28.25
N LEU A 256 8.05 18.36 -28.54
CA LEU A 256 8.75 17.56 -27.54
C LEU A 256 9.37 18.42 -26.44
N LEU A 257 10.03 19.52 -26.78
CA LEU A 257 10.60 20.46 -25.81
C LEU A 257 9.51 21.12 -24.97
N LYS A 258 8.39 21.52 -25.58
CA LYS A 258 7.24 22.09 -24.87
C LYS A 258 6.68 21.09 -23.86
N ILE A 259 6.42 19.85 -24.26
CA ILE A 259 5.90 18.79 -23.40
C ILE A 259 6.88 18.49 -22.28
N ALA A 260 8.15 18.21 -22.59
CA ALA A 260 9.18 17.87 -21.63
C ALA A 260 9.46 19.00 -20.62
N SER A 261 9.25 20.26 -21.02
CA SER A 261 9.45 21.42 -20.13
C SER A 261 8.52 21.42 -18.90
N TYR A 262 7.39 20.72 -18.95
CA TYR A 262 6.45 20.63 -17.84
C TYR A 262 6.98 19.84 -16.64
N TYR A 263 7.81 18.83 -16.89
CA TYR A 263 8.30 17.88 -15.90
C TYR A 263 9.57 18.41 -15.20
N ASP A 264 9.79 18.02 -13.94
CA ASP A 264 11.00 18.40 -13.19
C ASP A 264 12.19 17.49 -13.55
N TYR A 265 11.93 16.23 -13.89
CA TYR A 265 12.90 15.28 -14.43
C TYR A 265 12.26 14.39 -15.50
N LEU A 266 13.07 13.81 -16.34
CA LEU A 266 12.64 12.87 -17.38
C LEU A 266 13.06 11.45 -17.02
N GLU A 267 12.32 10.47 -17.50
CA GLU A 267 12.48 9.06 -17.16
C GLU A 267 12.73 8.22 -18.40
N ILE A 268 13.68 7.30 -18.31
CA ILE A 268 13.90 6.23 -19.29
C ILE A 268 13.90 4.89 -18.56
N GLN A 269 13.50 3.82 -19.27
CA GLN A 269 13.32 2.50 -18.69
C GLN A 269 14.12 1.44 -19.47
N PRO A 270 14.36 0.23 -18.85
CA PRO A 270 14.95 -0.90 -19.54
C PRO A 270 14.22 -1.21 -20.83
N LEU A 271 14.96 -1.57 -21.88
CA LEU A 271 14.38 -1.86 -23.20
C LEU A 271 13.34 -2.99 -23.14
N GLY A 272 13.52 -3.93 -22.19
CA GLY A 272 12.59 -5.02 -21.96
C GLY A 272 11.19 -4.58 -21.54
N ASN A 273 11.06 -3.42 -20.87
CA ASN A 273 9.74 -2.88 -20.47
C ASN A 273 8.91 -2.50 -21.70
N ASN A 274 9.57 -2.06 -22.77
CA ASN A 274 8.96 -1.55 -24.00
C ASN A 274 9.03 -2.54 -25.17
N HIS A 275 9.46 -3.80 -24.91
CA HIS A 275 9.65 -4.80 -25.97
C HIS A 275 8.37 -5.09 -26.76
N PHE A 276 7.20 -4.95 -26.16
CA PHE A 276 5.89 -5.14 -26.79
C PHE A 276 5.59 -4.13 -27.92
N LEU A 277 6.34 -3.04 -28.00
CA LEU A 277 6.24 -2.05 -29.08
C LEU A 277 6.88 -2.54 -30.39
N ILE A 278 7.85 -3.47 -30.32
CA ILE A 278 8.55 -3.99 -31.49
C ILE A 278 7.59 -4.85 -32.33
N ASN A 279 7.48 -4.50 -33.62
CA ASN A 279 6.57 -5.12 -34.58
C ASN A 279 5.09 -5.06 -34.15
N ASN A 280 4.70 -4.03 -33.42
CA ASN A 280 3.31 -3.79 -33.06
C ASN A 280 2.60 -3.07 -34.20
N ASP A 281 1.42 -3.59 -34.60
CA ASP A 281 0.62 -3.03 -35.70
C ASP A 281 0.27 -1.55 -35.53
N ARG A 282 0.18 -1.08 -34.27
CA ARG A 282 -0.10 0.35 -33.97
C ARG A 282 1.12 1.24 -34.18
N TYR A 283 2.32 0.67 -34.15
CA TYR A 283 3.60 1.39 -34.24
C TYR A 283 4.54 0.70 -35.23
N PRO A 284 4.17 0.63 -36.53
CA PRO A 284 4.89 -0.15 -37.54
C PRO A 284 6.31 0.35 -37.80
N HIS A 285 6.67 1.54 -37.31
CA HIS A 285 8.02 2.10 -37.38
C HIS A 285 8.95 1.58 -36.28
N VAL A 286 8.44 0.89 -35.25
CA VAL A 286 9.25 0.28 -34.20
C VAL A 286 9.48 -1.18 -34.56
N THR A 287 10.65 -1.47 -35.14
CA THR A 287 10.96 -2.78 -35.73
C THR A 287 12.06 -3.54 -34.98
N SER A 288 12.81 -2.83 -34.14
CA SER A 288 14.01 -3.38 -33.51
C SER A 288 14.26 -2.81 -32.11
N LYS A 289 15.20 -3.44 -31.39
CA LYS A 289 15.72 -2.87 -30.13
C LYS A 289 16.41 -1.54 -30.33
N GLN A 290 16.98 -1.30 -31.51
CA GLN A 290 17.64 -0.04 -31.80
C GLN A 290 16.65 1.12 -31.78
N ASP A 291 15.44 0.93 -32.30
CA ASP A 291 14.41 1.97 -32.26
C ASP A 291 14.03 2.34 -30.81
N LEU A 292 14.03 1.36 -29.88
CA LEU A 292 13.81 1.64 -28.46
C LEU A 292 14.99 2.39 -27.82
N ILE A 293 16.21 2.06 -28.21
CA ILE A 293 17.42 2.80 -27.79
C ILE A 293 17.32 4.24 -28.28
N ASP A 294 16.98 4.45 -29.54
CA ASP A 294 16.89 5.78 -30.16
C ASP A 294 15.82 6.65 -29.47
N MET A 295 14.69 6.05 -29.04
CA MET A 295 13.68 6.73 -28.23
C MET A 295 14.23 7.14 -26.85
N ASN A 296 14.92 6.26 -26.15
CA ASN A 296 15.56 6.60 -24.86
C ASN A 296 16.62 7.68 -25.07
N MET A 297 17.44 7.60 -26.12
CA MET A 297 18.44 8.61 -26.45
C MET A 297 17.79 9.96 -26.77
N LYS A 298 16.63 9.96 -27.43
CA LYS A 298 15.87 11.19 -27.69
C LYS A 298 15.41 11.86 -26.41
N ILE A 299 14.97 11.09 -25.42
CA ILE A 299 14.59 11.62 -24.10
C ILE A 299 15.81 12.18 -23.36
N VAL A 300 16.97 11.51 -23.48
CA VAL A 300 18.24 12.02 -22.94
C VAL A 300 18.63 13.36 -23.59
N GLU A 301 18.52 13.47 -24.91
CA GLU A 301 18.74 14.70 -25.66
C GLU A 301 17.83 15.87 -25.22
N LEU A 302 16.52 15.55 -24.97
CA LEU A 302 15.57 16.54 -24.47
C LEU A 302 15.96 17.02 -23.06
N GLY A 303 16.41 16.11 -22.19
CA GLY A 303 16.95 16.47 -20.87
C GLY A 303 18.13 17.44 -20.98
N ASP A 304 19.08 17.15 -21.87
CA ASP A 304 20.26 18.00 -22.11
C ASP A 304 19.86 19.40 -22.61
N LYS A 305 18.97 19.45 -23.61
CA LYS A 305 18.48 20.73 -24.18
C LYS A 305 17.74 21.59 -23.14
N LEU A 306 17.04 20.97 -22.19
CA LEU A 306 16.27 21.67 -21.17
C LEU A 306 17.01 21.86 -19.84
N GLY A 307 18.24 21.33 -19.71
CA GLY A 307 19.00 21.32 -18.47
C GLY A 307 18.31 20.50 -17.36
N LYS A 308 17.52 19.47 -17.73
CA LYS A 308 16.79 18.61 -16.81
C LYS A 308 17.50 17.28 -16.60
N ARG A 309 17.38 16.74 -15.39
CA ARG A 309 17.91 15.41 -15.10
C ARG A 309 17.08 14.33 -15.80
N VAL A 310 17.80 13.38 -16.40
CA VAL A 310 17.20 12.13 -16.88
C VAL A 310 17.57 11.02 -15.90
N VAL A 311 16.62 10.20 -15.52
CA VAL A 311 16.80 9.09 -14.57
C VAL A 311 16.41 7.76 -15.21
N ALA A 312 17.07 6.68 -14.79
CA ALA A 312 16.70 5.33 -15.17
C ALA A 312 15.93 4.65 -14.03
N THR A 313 14.71 4.22 -14.30
CA THR A 313 13.83 3.53 -13.34
C THR A 313 13.47 2.14 -13.81
N THR A 314 13.00 1.29 -12.91
CA THR A 314 12.59 -0.09 -13.28
C THR A 314 11.11 -0.21 -13.60
N ASP A 315 10.28 0.71 -13.09
CA ASP A 315 8.83 0.54 -13.13
C ASP A 315 8.42 -0.82 -12.54
N SER A 316 8.95 -1.08 -11.35
CA SER A 316 8.90 -2.41 -10.75
C SER A 316 7.50 -2.77 -10.31
N HIS A 317 6.92 -3.82 -10.91
CA HIS A 317 5.61 -4.36 -10.55
C HIS A 317 5.72 -5.67 -9.75
N TYR A 318 6.87 -6.34 -9.78
CA TYR A 318 7.12 -7.59 -9.06
C TYR A 318 8.59 -7.69 -8.62
N PRO A 319 8.90 -8.54 -7.60
CA PRO A 319 10.22 -8.51 -6.94
C PRO A 319 11.36 -9.08 -7.78
N ASP A 320 11.09 -10.06 -8.63
CA ASP A 320 12.09 -10.78 -9.43
C ASP A 320 11.48 -11.25 -10.77
N LYS A 321 12.35 -11.66 -11.68
CA LYS A 321 11.98 -12.05 -13.04
C LYS A 321 11.03 -13.26 -13.08
N GLU A 322 11.17 -14.18 -12.14
CA GLU A 322 10.37 -15.39 -12.03
C GLU A 322 8.93 -15.07 -11.59
N SER A 323 8.74 -14.00 -10.86
CA SER A 323 7.42 -13.54 -10.37
C SER A 323 6.55 -12.92 -11.46
N ALA A 324 7.08 -12.64 -12.65
CA ALA A 324 6.32 -12.11 -13.79
C ALA A 324 5.10 -12.98 -14.13
N ILE A 325 5.19 -14.29 -13.92
CA ILE A 325 4.09 -15.22 -14.20
C ILE A 325 2.82 -14.90 -13.42
N TYR A 326 2.96 -14.41 -12.18
CA TYR A 326 1.78 -14.07 -11.35
C TYR A 326 1.04 -12.85 -11.91
N ARG A 327 1.80 -11.82 -12.33
CA ARG A 327 1.23 -10.65 -13.00
C ARG A 327 0.56 -11.04 -14.30
N ASN A 328 1.20 -11.85 -15.11
CA ASN A 328 0.67 -12.29 -16.41
C ASN A 328 -0.66 -13.06 -16.26
N ILE A 329 -0.80 -13.90 -15.23
CA ILE A 329 -2.06 -14.61 -14.94
C ILE A 329 -3.18 -13.61 -14.64
N VAL A 330 -2.94 -12.63 -13.75
CA VAL A 330 -3.98 -11.65 -13.37
C VAL A 330 -4.30 -10.72 -14.52
N MET A 331 -3.30 -10.21 -15.25
CA MET A 331 -3.49 -9.36 -16.41
C MET A 331 -4.30 -10.03 -17.52
N SER A 332 -4.08 -11.34 -17.73
CA SER A 332 -4.89 -12.11 -18.70
C SER A 332 -6.36 -12.21 -18.29
N MET A 333 -6.66 -12.27 -16.99
CA MET A 333 -8.04 -12.30 -16.47
C MET A 333 -8.80 -10.98 -16.72
N VAL A 334 -8.09 -9.86 -16.77
CA VAL A 334 -8.67 -8.54 -17.07
C VAL A 334 -8.56 -8.15 -18.55
N GLY A 335 -8.19 -9.11 -19.40
CA GLY A 335 -8.20 -8.97 -20.86
C GLY A 335 -6.93 -8.37 -21.48
N PHE A 336 -5.84 -8.28 -20.72
CA PHE A 336 -4.53 -7.92 -21.25
C PHE A 336 -3.78 -9.17 -21.70
N ASN A 337 -3.39 -9.23 -22.97
CA ASN A 337 -2.69 -10.37 -23.56
C ASN A 337 -1.16 -10.19 -23.64
N ASP A 338 -0.60 -9.18 -23.00
CA ASP A 338 0.84 -9.00 -22.94
C ASP A 338 1.46 -9.95 -21.90
N THR A 339 1.65 -11.19 -22.30
CA THR A 339 2.23 -12.26 -21.48
C THR A 339 3.77 -12.33 -21.60
N ASN A 340 4.40 -11.45 -22.37
CA ASN A 340 5.82 -11.55 -22.71
C ASN A 340 6.74 -10.62 -21.91
N SER A 341 6.20 -9.68 -21.14
CA SER A 341 7.02 -8.78 -20.33
C SER A 341 7.40 -9.44 -19.00
N ASN A 342 8.65 -9.88 -18.90
CA ASN A 342 9.27 -10.29 -17.65
C ASN A 342 10.34 -9.28 -17.19
N SER A 343 10.19 -8.01 -17.58
CA SER A 343 11.16 -6.94 -17.36
C SER A 343 10.82 -6.00 -16.20
N LEU A 344 9.56 -5.92 -15.78
CA LEU A 344 9.07 -4.99 -14.75
C LEU A 344 9.40 -5.47 -13.32
N TYR A 345 10.65 -5.85 -13.06
CA TYR A 345 11.08 -6.32 -11.74
C TYR A 345 12.07 -5.35 -11.09
N LEU A 346 12.11 -5.36 -9.76
CA LEU A 346 13.05 -4.54 -9.00
C LEU A 346 14.49 -4.99 -9.29
N ARG A 347 15.38 -4.06 -9.70
CA ARG A 347 16.75 -4.35 -10.12
C ARG A 347 17.79 -3.75 -9.20
N THR A 348 18.92 -4.46 -9.07
CA THR A 348 20.15 -3.96 -8.44
C THR A 348 20.79 -2.84 -9.28
N THR A 349 21.72 -2.11 -8.67
CA THR A 349 22.52 -1.11 -9.39
C THR A 349 23.32 -1.73 -10.53
N ALA A 350 23.94 -2.90 -10.28
CA ALA A 350 24.70 -3.63 -11.29
C ALA A 350 23.83 -4.05 -12.48
N GLU A 351 22.63 -4.56 -12.23
CA GLU A 351 21.69 -4.95 -13.28
C GLU A 351 21.25 -3.73 -14.10
N MET A 352 20.94 -2.61 -13.46
CA MET A 352 20.56 -1.38 -14.18
C MET A 352 21.70 -0.79 -15.00
N LEU A 353 22.91 -0.75 -14.48
CA LEU A 353 24.08 -0.31 -15.27
C LEU A 353 24.28 -1.18 -16.51
N LYS A 354 24.02 -2.47 -16.43
CA LYS A 354 24.08 -3.39 -17.56
C LYS A 354 22.95 -3.13 -18.57
N GLU A 355 21.72 -2.90 -18.10
CA GLU A 355 20.59 -2.57 -18.99
C GLU A 355 20.83 -1.31 -19.81
N PHE A 356 21.56 -0.33 -19.24
CA PHE A 356 21.83 0.96 -19.84
C PHE A 356 23.27 1.11 -20.37
N GLU A 357 24.00 0.00 -20.57
CA GLU A 357 25.39 0.04 -21.08
C GLU A 357 25.53 0.75 -22.44
N TYR A 358 24.45 0.79 -23.22
CA TYR A 358 24.42 1.50 -24.50
C TYR A 358 24.55 3.04 -24.37
N LEU A 359 24.35 3.60 -23.17
CA LEU A 359 24.57 5.02 -22.87
C LEU A 359 26.05 5.36 -22.65
N GLY A 360 26.96 4.37 -22.65
CA GLY A 360 28.39 4.58 -22.42
C GLY A 360 28.65 5.26 -21.06
N ASP A 361 29.48 6.31 -21.09
CA ASP A 361 29.87 7.05 -19.87
C ASP A 361 28.67 7.69 -19.12
N ARG A 362 27.58 7.98 -19.84
CA ARG A 362 26.36 8.55 -19.26
C ARG A 362 25.55 7.56 -18.41
N ALA A 363 25.79 6.25 -18.54
CA ALA A 363 25.03 5.24 -17.82
C ALA A 363 25.08 5.46 -16.30
N LYS A 364 26.27 5.72 -15.75
CA LYS A 364 26.44 5.98 -14.31
C LYS A 364 25.68 7.25 -13.87
N GLU A 365 25.79 8.32 -14.63
CA GLU A 365 25.08 9.56 -14.35
C GLU A 365 23.57 9.34 -14.26
N ILE A 366 22.99 8.67 -15.25
CA ILE A 366 21.54 8.50 -15.39
C ILE A 366 20.99 7.45 -14.41
N VAL A 367 21.72 6.36 -14.22
CA VAL A 367 21.30 5.27 -13.32
C VAL A 367 21.53 5.58 -11.84
N ILE A 368 22.64 6.25 -11.51
CA ILE A 368 23.07 6.44 -10.11
C ILE A 368 22.96 7.91 -9.69
N ASP A 369 23.74 8.78 -10.34
CA ASP A 369 23.96 10.13 -9.83
C ASP A 369 22.66 10.95 -9.86
N ASN A 370 21.91 10.90 -10.96
CA ASN A 370 20.66 11.61 -11.12
C ASN A 370 19.53 11.07 -10.23
N THR A 371 19.45 9.74 -10.04
CA THR A 371 18.43 9.17 -9.13
C THR A 371 18.69 9.57 -7.68
N ASN A 372 19.94 9.61 -7.25
CA ASN A 372 20.34 10.11 -5.94
C ASN A 372 20.09 11.62 -5.80
N PHE A 373 20.31 12.41 -6.87
CA PHE A 373 20.01 13.83 -6.86
C PHE A 373 18.52 14.09 -6.61
N ILE A 374 17.62 13.40 -7.34
CA ILE A 374 16.16 13.53 -7.12
C ILE A 374 15.79 13.15 -5.69
N ALA A 375 16.34 12.04 -5.17
CA ALA A 375 16.12 11.62 -3.80
C ALA A 375 16.62 12.65 -2.77
N SER A 376 17.70 13.37 -3.07
CA SER A 376 18.25 14.42 -2.20
C SER A 376 17.38 15.68 -2.11
N MET A 377 16.52 15.91 -3.10
CA MET A 377 15.57 17.04 -3.11
C MET A 377 14.41 16.86 -2.14
N THR A 378 14.20 15.66 -1.60
CA THR A 378 13.11 15.36 -0.67
C THR A 378 13.59 15.45 0.78
N GLU A 379 12.73 15.89 1.69
CA GLU A 379 12.95 15.85 3.13
C GLU A 379 12.61 14.47 3.70
N GLU A 380 12.99 14.22 4.96
CA GLU A 380 12.51 13.05 5.71
C GLU A 380 11.31 13.46 6.57
N PHE A 381 10.20 12.79 6.38
CA PHE A 381 8.97 13.03 7.15
C PHE A 381 8.14 11.75 7.29
N GLN A 382 7.15 11.78 8.17
CA GLN A 382 6.22 10.66 8.34
C GLN A 382 4.98 10.86 7.47
N PRO A 383 4.45 9.79 6.83
CA PRO A 383 3.26 9.89 5.99
C PRO A 383 1.98 10.08 6.82
N VAL A 384 1.99 9.64 8.07
CA VAL A 384 0.92 9.83 9.04
C VAL A 384 1.54 10.42 10.30
N PRO A 385 0.95 11.49 10.89
CA PRO A 385 1.41 12.05 12.15
C PRO A 385 1.37 10.99 13.26
N ASP A 386 2.38 11.02 14.15
CA ASP A 386 2.39 10.16 15.34
C ASP A 386 1.34 10.63 16.37
N GLU A 387 0.97 11.90 16.34
CA GLU A 387 -0.01 12.49 17.22
C GLU A 387 -1.44 12.08 16.81
N LYS A 388 -2.22 11.68 17.81
CA LYS A 388 -3.66 11.47 17.62
C LYS A 388 -4.36 12.82 17.54
N CYS A 389 -5.13 13.04 16.49
CA CYS A 389 -5.94 14.24 16.30
C CYS A 389 -7.43 13.89 16.48
N PRO A 390 -7.94 13.76 17.73
CA PRO A 390 -9.36 13.53 17.94
C PRO A 390 -10.16 14.74 17.41
N PRO A 391 -11.40 14.57 16.96
CA PRO A 391 -12.26 15.69 16.61
C PRO A 391 -12.43 16.61 17.82
N SER A 392 -12.65 17.89 17.57
CA SER A 392 -12.95 18.89 18.60
C SER A 392 -14.43 19.29 18.48
N ILE A 393 -15.17 19.15 19.57
CA ILE A 393 -16.55 19.66 19.69
C ILE A 393 -16.53 20.58 20.90
N GLU A 394 -16.82 21.85 20.68
CA GLU A 394 -16.86 22.85 21.75
C GLU A 394 -17.93 22.48 22.79
N GLY A 395 -17.58 22.55 24.09
CA GLY A 395 -18.49 22.18 25.18
C GLY A 395 -18.85 20.69 25.26
N ALA A 396 -18.05 19.79 24.67
CA ALA A 396 -18.36 18.35 24.66
C ALA A 396 -18.45 17.75 26.08
N ASP A 397 -17.59 18.18 26.99
CA ASP A 397 -17.57 17.71 28.38
C ASP A 397 -18.86 18.03 29.12
N GLU A 398 -19.30 19.28 29.01
CA GLU A 398 -20.57 19.79 29.60
C GLU A 398 -21.77 19.12 28.93
N THR A 399 -21.77 19.07 27.59
CA THR A 399 -22.86 18.45 26.81
C THR A 399 -23.08 17.01 27.20
N LEU A 400 -21.98 16.22 27.28
CA LEU A 400 -22.07 14.81 27.69
C LEU A 400 -22.62 14.67 29.12
N ARG A 401 -22.08 15.47 30.03
CA ARG A 401 -22.50 15.46 31.44
C ARG A 401 -23.98 15.80 31.57
N GLU A 402 -24.40 16.90 31.01
CA GLU A 402 -25.79 17.41 31.09
C GLU A 402 -26.76 16.40 30.44
N SER A 403 -26.48 15.90 29.26
CA SER A 403 -27.35 14.95 28.57
C SER A 403 -27.52 13.63 29.35
N CYS A 404 -26.40 13.11 29.90
CA CYS A 404 -26.45 11.89 30.71
C CYS A 404 -27.25 12.07 32.01
N TYR A 405 -27.03 13.17 32.73
CA TYR A 405 -27.81 13.44 33.94
C TYR A 405 -29.28 13.72 33.66
N ALA A 406 -29.60 14.47 32.61
CA ALA A 406 -30.98 14.74 32.22
C ALA A 406 -31.73 13.42 31.92
N ARG A 407 -31.11 12.53 31.17
CA ARG A 407 -31.73 11.22 30.87
C ARG A 407 -31.79 10.32 32.09
N ALA A 408 -30.74 10.28 32.91
CA ALA A 408 -30.76 9.52 34.14
C ALA A 408 -31.90 9.96 35.06
N LYS A 409 -32.06 11.29 35.27
CA LYS A 409 -33.19 11.84 36.09
C LYS A 409 -34.55 11.52 35.48
N SER A 410 -34.67 11.54 34.16
CA SER A 410 -35.95 11.19 33.51
C SER A 410 -36.37 9.73 33.73
N ILE A 411 -35.39 8.83 33.91
CA ILE A 411 -35.62 7.39 34.10
C ILE A 411 -35.73 7.06 35.59
N TYR A 412 -34.79 7.55 36.43
CA TYR A 412 -34.61 7.13 37.82
C TYR A 412 -35.15 8.13 38.84
N GLY A 413 -35.63 9.33 38.41
CA GLY A 413 -36.14 10.38 39.26
C GLY A 413 -35.09 11.33 39.77
N ASP A 414 -35.52 12.42 40.46
CA ASP A 414 -34.66 13.39 41.09
C ASP A 414 -35.07 13.53 42.58
N PRO A 415 -34.20 13.19 43.55
CA PRO A 415 -32.80 12.85 43.39
C PRO A 415 -32.55 11.44 42.80
N LEU A 416 -31.41 11.29 42.13
CA LEU A 416 -31.00 9.95 41.60
C LEU A 416 -30.72 8.98 42.75
N PRO A 417 -31.08 7.69 42.59
CA PRO A 417 -30.61 6.62 43.47
C PRO A 417 -29.11 6.60 43.61
N LYS A 418 -28.59 6.30 44.80
CA LYS A 418 -27.16 6.35 45.12
C LYS A 418 -26.32 5.53 44.15
N GLU A 419 -26.71 4.31 43.83
CA GLU A 419 -26.00 3.37 42.94
C GLU A 419 -25.94 3.91 41.51
N VAL A 420 -27.00 4.52 41.02
CA VAL A 420 -27.06 5.16 39.69
C VAL A 420 -26.14 6.36 39.63
N LEU A 421 -26.17 7.20 40.68
CA LEU A 421 -25.32 8.41 40.76
C LEU A 421 -23.83 8.04 40.80
N GLU A 422 -23.42 7.12 41.69
CA GLU A 422 -22.03 6.70 41.85
C GLU A 422 -21.48 6.06 40.57
N ARG A 423 -22.29 5.24 39.90
CA ARG A 423 -21.89 4.62 38.64
C ARG A 423 -21.72 5.68 37.52
N LEU A 424 -22.67 6.58 37.38
CA LEU A 424 -22.62 7.62 36.36
C LEU A 424 -21.46 8.58 36.59
N ASP A 425 -21.24 9.02 37.82
CA ASP A 425 -20.10 9.90 38.18
C ASP A 425 -18.76 9.25 37.89
N THR A 426 -18.61 7.98 38.25
CA THR A 426 -17.36 7.24 38.01
C THR A 426 -17.03 7.17 36.52
N GLU A 427 -18.02 6.81 35.70
CA GLU A 427 -17.80 6.70 34.26
C GLU A 427 -17.59 8.07 33.59
N LEU A 428 -18.42 9.07 33.89
CA LEU A 428 -18.30 10.41 33.31
C LEU A 428 -16.96 11.06 33.68
N ASN A 429 -16.54 10.95 34.96
CA ASN A 429 -15.25 11.49 35.37
C ASN A 429 -14.08 10.81 34.65
N SER A 430 -14.13 9.49 34.46
CA SER A 430 -13.12 8.77 33.70
C SER A 430 -13.11 9.18 32.21
N ILE A 431 -14.27 9.25 31.58
CA ILE A 431 -14.40 9.62 30.16
C ILE A 431 -13.88 11.03 29.91
N ILE A 432 -14.31 12.02 30.75
CA ILE A 432 -13.94 13.42 30.59
C ILE A 432 -12.46 13.67 30.90
N SER A 433 -11.98 13.13 32.04
CA SER A 433 -10.56 13.31 32.41
C SER A 433 -9.55 12.71 31.42
N ASN A 434 -9.95 11.71 30.67
CA ASN A 434 -9.15 11.11 29.61
C ASN A 434 -9.39 11.74 28.21
N GLY A 435 -10.22 12.79 28.10
CA GLY A 435 -10.48 13.51 26.85
C GLY A 435 -11.36 12.73 25.84
N TYR A 436 -12.16 11.78 26.30
CA TYR A 436 -13.02 10.97 25.42
C TYR A 436 -14.45 11.49 25.27
N ALA A 437 -14.85 12.57 25.96
CA ALA A 437 -16.20 13.13 25.90
C ALA A 437 -16.65 13.44 24.47
N VAL A 438 -15.74 14.00 23.66
CA VAL A 438 -16.01 14.31 22.25
C VAL A 438 -16.43 13.08 21.43
N MET A 439 -15.85 11.91 21.73
CA MET A 439 -16.19 10.65 21.05
C MET A 439 -17.60 10.19 21.41
N TYR A 440 -17.98 10.34 22.69
CA TYR A 440 -19.34 10.03 23.17
C TYR A 440 -20.37 10.98 22.56
N VAL A 441 -20.11 12.29 22.54
CA VAL A 441 -21.01 13.29 21.92
C VAL A 441 -21.16 13.03 20.42
N ALA A 442 -20.06 12.74 19.72
CA ALA A 442 -20.12 12.41 18.30
C ALA A 442 -20.95 11.13 18.04
N ALA A 443 -20.76 10.09 18.86
CA ALA A 443 -21.55 8.86 18.77
C ALA A 443 -23.04 9.11 19.08
N GLN A 444 -23.35 9.91 20.11
CA GLN A 444 -24.71 10.32 20.42
C GLN A 444 -25.40 10.98 19.24
N LEU A 445 -24.75 11.99 18.65
CA LEU A 445 -25.29 12.73 17.51
C LEU A 445 -25.53 11.83 16.29
N LEU A 446 -24.63 10.89 16.03
CA LEU A 446 -24.79 9.91 14.95
C LEU A 446 -25.97 8.98 15.18
N VAL A 447 -26.12 8.44 16.40
CA VAL A 447 -27.23 7.55 16.77
C VAL A 447 -28.56 8.30 16.72
N GLU A 448 -28.62 9.50 17.28
CA GLU A 448 -29.82 10.36 17.23
C GLU A 448 -30.25 10.63 15.79
N LYS A 449 -29.29 11.01 14.93
CA LYS A 449 -29.56 11.28 13.51
C LYS A 449 -30.08 10.02 12.81
N SER A 450 -29.45 8.87 13.03
CA SER A 450 -29.88 7.61 12.42
C SER A 450 -31.30 7.25 12.85
N ASN A 451 -31.59 7.32 14.14
CA ASN A 451 -32.94 7.03 14.68
C ASN A 451 -33.99 8.01 14.13
N LYS A 452 -33.65 9.28 14.02
CA LYS A 452 -34.52 10.31 13.43
C LYS A 452 -34.82 10.04 11.95
N ASP A 453 -33.88 9.48 11.23
CA ASP A 453 -34.05 9.08 9.82
C ASP A 453 -34.78 7.74 9.65
N GLY A 454 -35.16 7.08 10.78
CA GLY A 454 -35.91 5.83 10.76
C GLY A 454 -35.05 4.57 10.70
N TYR A 455 -33.73 4.67 10.91
CA TYR A 455 -32.83 3.54 10.91
C TYR A 455 -32.51 3.11 12.35
N LEU A 456 -32.64 1.83 12.63
CA LEU A 456 -32.28 1.25 13.94
C LEU A 456 -30.76 1.16 14.09
N VAL A 457 -30.26 1.54 15.26
CA VAL A 457 -28.87 1.40 15.65
C VAL A 457 -28.76 0.40 16.79
N GLY A 458 -28.03 -0.70 16.57
CA GLY A 458 -27.74 -1.69 17.59
C GLY A 458 -26.34 -1.48 18.17
N SER A 459 -26.16 -1.66 19.46
CA SER A 459 -24.85 -1.64 20.10
C SER A 459 -24.08 -2.93 19.85
N ARG A 460 -22.75 -2.80 19.71
CA ARG A 460 -21.83 -3.92 19.50
C ARG A 460 -20.59 -3.77 20.39
N GLY A 461 -20.16 -4.89 20.98
CA GLY A 461 -18.94 -4.92 21.79
C GLY A 461 -19.11 -4.26 23.17
N SER A 462 -18.03 -3.71 23.69
CA SER A 462 -17.94 -3.19 25.08
C SER A 462 -18.78 -1.95 25.37
N VAL A 463 -19.35 -1.28 24.37
CA VAL A 463 -20.23 -0.11 24.58
C VAL A 463 -21.48 -0.50 25.39
N GLY A 464 -21.94 -1.74 25.28
CA GLY A 464 -23.06 -2.27 26.06
C GLY A 464 -22.79 -2.41 27.58
N SER A 465 -21.53 -2.24 28.02
CA SER A 465 -21.15 -2.25 29.44
C SER A 465 -20.97 -0.82 30.03
N SER A 466 -21.17 0.22 29.24
CA SER A 466 -21.05 1.62 29.68
C SER A 466 -22.41 2.19 30.02
N PHE A 467 -22.60 2.55 31.28
CA PHE A 467 -23.82 3.22 31.75
C PHE A 467 -23.92 4.66 31.22
N ALA A 468 -22.79 5.35 31.12
CA ALA A 468 -22.73 6.66 30.48
C ALA A 468 -23.19 6.59 29.00
N ALA A 469 -22.81 5.53 28.25
CA ALA A 469 -23.28 5.34 26.87
C ALA A 469 -24.79 5.12 26.80
N THR A 470 -25.38 4.41 27.76
CA THR A 470 -26.83 4.22 27.88
C THR A 470 -27.52 5.55 28.19
N MET A 471 -26.97 6.32 29.11
CA MET A 471 -27.53 7.65 29.48
C MET A 471 -27.33 8.68 28.38
N ALA A 472 -26.26 8.60 27.59
CA ALA A 472 -26.09 9.40 26.40
C ALA A 472 -26.98 9.00 25.21
N GLY A 473 -27.70 7.87 25.30
CA GLY A 473 -28.54 7.39 24.20
C GLY A 473 -27.80 6.71 23.07
N ILE A 474 -26.53 6.34 23.28
CA ILE A 474 -25.69 5.63 22.29
C ILE A 474 -26.07 4.16 22.20
N THR A 475 -26.48 3.56 23.34
CA THR A 475 -26.89 2.16 23.43
C THR A 475 -28.18 2.02 24.24
N GLU A 476 -28.96 0.98 23.94
CA GLU A 476 -30.15 0.64 24.69
C GLU A 476 -29.86 -0.35 25.84
N VAL A 477 -28.66 -0.93 25.89
CA VAL A 477 -28.26 -1.90 26.90
C VAL A 477 -27.96 -1.18 28.21
N ASN A 478 -28.69 -1.55 29.29
CA ASN A 478 -28.43 -1.07 30.64
C ASN A 478 -27.46 -2.02 31.36
N PRO A 479 -26.26 -1.60 31.72
CA PRO A 479 -25.25 -2.46 32.35
C PRO A 479 -25.42 -2.58 33.89
N LEU A 480 -26.37 -1.91 34.49
CA LEU A 480 -26.71 -2.10 35.92
C LEU A 480 -27.29 -3.49 36.15
N GLU A 481 -27.21 -3.93 37.38
CA GLU A 481 -27.87 -5.18 37.76
C GLU A 481 -29.38 -5.17 37.41
N PRO A 482 -29.98 -6.32 37.10
CA PRO A 482 -31.40 -6.38 36.76
C PRO A 482 -32.28 -5.74 37.84
N HIS A 483 -33.11 -4.79 37.47
CA HIS A 483 -33.95 -4.05 38.37
C HIS A 483 -35.25 -3.60 37.71
N TYR A 484 -36.24 -3.25 38.53
CA TYR A 484 -37.49 -2.67 38.10
C TYR A 484 -37.58 -1.21 38.53
N ILE A 485 -38.11 -0.37 37.65
CA ILE A 485 -38.36 1.07 37.92
C ILE A 485 -39.85 1.32 37.73
N CYS A 486 -40.49 1.92 38.71
CA CYS A 486 -41.86 2.37 38.55
C CYS A 486 -41.90 3.63 37.64
N PRO A 487 -42.62 3.62 36.51
CA PRO A 487 -42.63 4.77 35.60
C PRO A 487 -43.35 6.01 36.15
N LYS A 488 -44.06 5.89 37.29
CA LYS A 488 -44.81 7.00 37.94
C LYS A 488 -44.06 7.61 39.11
N CYS A 489 -43.41 6.81 39.94
CA CYS A 489 -42.80 7.30 41.19
C CYS A 489 -41.28 7.06 41.21
N HIS A 490 -40.71 6.48 40.14
CA HIS A 490 -39.30 6.14 39.97
C HIS A 490 -38.68 5.27 41.07
N ASN A 491 -39.55 4.57 41.83
CA ASN A 491 -39.07 3.63 42.87
C ASN A 491 -38.28 2.49 42.19
N LEU A 492 -37.05 2.32 42.60
CA LEU A 492 -36.13 1.28 42.14
C LEU A 492 -36.26 0.05 43.03
N LYS A 493 -36.34 -1.14 42.44
CA LYS A 493 -36.43 -2.43 43.14
C LYS A 493 -35.51 -3.46 42.50
#